data_4eaf276f6f4cf6963a35920046206a4c
#
_entry.id   4eaf276f6f4cf6963a35920046206a4c
#
_cell.length_a   1.000
_cell.length_b   1.000
_cell.length_c   1.000
_cell.angle_alpha   90.00
_cell.angle_beta   90.00
_cell.angle_gamma   90.00
#
_symmetry.space_group_name_H-M   'P 1'
#
loop_
_entity.id
_entity.type
_entity.pdbx_description
1 polymer ?
#
loop_
_entity_poly.entity_id
_entity_poly.type
_entity_poly.pdbx_seq_one_letter_code
_entity_poly.pdbx_strand_id
1 'polypeptide(L)'
;LHAGLPYHQGFLSYLDNAENAFVSAYRKYKDRLNFDIHIEYIASPRLTDKTLIITDPMLATGSSMELAYEALRTKGHPAHIHVASIIASKQAIEYLQRKMPDDITTIWVAAVDDELDDHSYIVPGLGDAGDLSYGEKE
;
A
#
# COMPACT_ATOMS: atom_id res chain seq x y z
N LEU A 1 1.35 -6.69 -5.10
CA LEU A 1 1.88 -6.21 -3.82
C LEU A 1 3.20 -6.87 -3.40
N HIS A 2 3.76 -7.74 -4.24
CA HIS A 2 5.07 -8.38 -4.00
C HIS A 2 6.22 -7.37 -3.90
N ALA A 3 6.12 -6.21 -4.57
CA ALA A 3 7.06 -5.11 -4.45
C ALA A 3 7.18 -4.54 -3.01
N GLY A 4 6.17 -4.74 -2.17
CA GLY A 4 6.20 -4.36 -0.77
C GLY A 4 7.17 -5.19 0.09
N LEU A 5 7.49 -6.42 -0.32
CA LEU A 5 8.34 -7.32 0.49
C LEU A 5 9.74 -6.78 0.77
N PRO A 6 10.54 -6.36 -0.22
CA PRO A 6 11.86 -5.79 0.04
C PRO A 6 11.79 -4.47 0.79
N TYR A 7 10.76 -3.66 0.56
CA TYR A 7 10.58 -2.39 1.28
C TYR A 7 10.23 -2.62 2.75
N HIS A 8 9.33 -3.55 3.04
CA HIS A 8 9.02 -3.99 4.39
C HIS A 8 10.26 -4.54 5.12
N GLN A 9 11.09 -5.33 4.44
CA GLN A 9 12.34 -5.84 5.01
C GLN A 9 13.29 -4.71 5.40
N GLY A 10 13.33 -3.63 4.64
CA GLY A 10 14.06 -2.42 4.99
C GLY A 10 13.59 -1.79 6.31
N PHE A 11 12.28 -1.70 6.52
CA PHE A 11 11.73 -1.23 7.80
C PHE A 11 12.12 -2.13 8.98
N LEU A 12 12.06 -3.45 8.82
CA LEU A 12 12.42 -4.39 9.86
C LEU A 12 13.89 -4.35 10.26
N SER A 13 14.78 -3.90 9.38
CA SER A 13 16.20 -3.75 9.72
C SER A 13 16.45 -2.65 10.76
N TYR A 14 15.49 -1.75 10.97
CA TYR A 14 15.53 -0.69 11.98
C TYR A 14 14.50 -0.91 13.10
N LEU A 15 13.33 -1.42 12.77
CA LEU A 15 12.24 -1.69 13.70
C LEU A 15 12.16 -3.20 13.99
N ASP A 16 13.26 -3.77 14.47
CA ASP A 16 13.48 -5.21 14.61
C ASP A 16 12.55 -5.91 15.63
N ASN A 17 11.98 -5.14 16.57
CA ASN A 17 10.99 -5.63 17.52
C ASN A 17 9.53 -5.43 17.08
N ALA A 18 9.28 -4.91 15.86
CA ALA A 18 7.93 -4.70 15.38
C ALA A 18 7.23 -6.03 15.08
N GLU A 19 5.98 -6.12 15.48
CA GLU A 19 5.10 -7.20 15.02
C GLU A 19 4.81 -7.04 13.53
N ASN A 20 4.61 -8.14 12.83
CA ASN A 20 4.45 -8.16 11.39
C ASN A 20 3.04 -8.57 10.97
N ALA A 21 2.54 -7.93 9.92
CA ALA A 21 1.35 -8.35 9.22
C ALA A 21 1.65 -8.55 7.74
N PHE A 22 0.93 -9.48 7.12
CA PHE A 22 1.00 -9.77 5.70
C PHE A 22 -0.40 -9.79 5.10
N VAL A 23 -0.58 -9.06 4.00
CA VAL A 23 -1.83 -9.05 3.23
C VAL A 23 -1.51 -9.39 1.78
N SER A 24 -2.11 -10.47 1.27
CA SER A 24 -2.16 -10.76 -0.16
C SER A 24 -3.54 -10.42 -0.68
N ALA A 25 -3.58 -9.43 -1.55
CA ALA A 25 -4.80 -8.99 -2.21
C ALA A 25 -4.55 -8.75 -3.69
N TYR A 26 -5.52 -9.08 -4.52
CA TYR A 26 -5.48 -8.74 -5.94
C TYR A 26 -6.84 -8.27 -6.43
N ARG A 27 -6.83 -7.56 -7.55
CA ARG A 27 -8.05 -7.14 -8.22
C ARG A 27 -8.54 -8.27 -9.12
N LYS A 28 -9.76 -8.73 -8.87
CA LYS A 28 -10.44 -9.65 -9.78
C LYS A 28 -11.41 -8.82 -10.63
N TYR A 29 -11.12 -8.70 -11.91
CA TYR A 29 -12.02 -8.02 -12.84
C TYR A 29 -13.24 -8.89 -13.11
N LYS A 30 -14.45 -8.35 -12.91
CA LYS A 30 -15.73 -8.94 -13.36
C LYS A 30 -16.03 -8.55 -14.79
N ASP A 31 -15.68 -7.31 -15.14
CA ASP A 31 -15.76 -6.72 -16.49
C ASP A 31 -14.75 -5.58 -16.61
N ARG A 32 -14.69 -4.92 -17.82
CA ARG A 32 -13.72 -3.85 -18.07
C ARG A 32 -13.79 -2.65 -17.12
N LEU A 33 -14.89 -2.46 -16.41
CA LEU A 33 -15.16 -1.30 -15.54
C LEU A 33 -15.39 -1.66 -14.08
N ASN A 34 -15.71 -2.92 -13.76
CA ASN A 34 -16.02 -3.38 -12.41
C ASN A 34 -15.02 -4.44 -11.97
N PHE A 35 -14.43 -4.23 -10.82
CA PHE A 35 -13.58 -5.21 -10.16
C PHE A 35 -14.00 -5.40 -8.72
N ASP A 36 -13.92 -6.65 -8.24
CA ASP A 36 -13.97 -6.96 -6.83
C ASP A 36 -12.54 -7.12 -6.31
N ILE A 37 -12.38 -6.72 -5.08
CA ILE A 37 -11.15 -6.95 -4.37
C ILE A 37 -11.24 -8.31 -3.71
N HIS A 38 -10.31 -9.16 -4.07
CA HIS A 38 -10.18 -10.45 -3.44
C HIS A 38 -8.98 -10.45 -2.51
N ILE A 39 -9.26 -10.57 -1.21
CA ILE A 39 -8.24 -10.83 -0.20
C ILE A 39 -8.03 -12.33 -0.18
N GLU A 40 -6.88 -12.78 -0.67
CA GLU A 40 -6.56 -14.22 -0.66
C GLU A 40 -6.06 -14.68 0.69
N TYR A 41 -5.29 -13.84 1.35
CA TYR A 41 -4.66 -14.21 2.60
C TYR A 41 -4.36 -12.98 3.46
N ILE A 42 -4.65 -13.09 4.74
CA ILE A 42 -4.25 -12.12 5.76
C ILE A 42 -3.71 -12.84 6.99
N ALA A 43 -2.52 -12.48 7.40
CA ALA A 43 -1.95 -12.86 8.68
C ALA A 43 -1.54 -11.58 9.41
N SER A 44 -2.10 -11.36 10.60
CA SER A 44 -1.86 -10.13 11.37
C SER A 44 -2.10 -10.38 12.85
N PRO A 45 -1.31 -9.80 13.74
CA PRO A 45 -1.68 -9.67 15.15
C PRO A 45 -2.92 -8.77 15.30
N ARG A 46 -3.44 -8.65 16.52
CA ARG A 46 -4.45 -7.63 16.81
C ARG A 46 -3.85 -6.24 16.67
N LEU A 47 -4.59 -5.35 16.02
CA LEU A 47 -4.14 -3.98 15.74
C LEU A 47 -4.68 -2.94 16.73
N THR A 48 -5.62 -3.33 17.61
CA THR A 48 -6.25 -2.40 18.56
C THR A 48 -5.19 -1.73 19.43
N ASP A 49 -5.22 -0.40 19.46
CA ASP A 49 -4.32 0.49 20.22
C ASP A 49 -2.84 0.44 19.79
N LYS A 50 -2.54 -0.20 18.65
CA LYS A 50 -1.19 -0.24 18.09
C LYS A 50 -0.98 0.84 17.03
N THR A 51 0.26 1.22 16.81
CA THR A 51 0.67 2.00 15.64
C THR A 51 0.87 1.05 14.47
N LEU A 52 0.13 1.28 13.40
CA LEU A 52 0.20 0.51 12.15
C LEU A 52 1.07 1.24 11.14
N ILE A 53 2.08 0.58 10.58
CA ILE A 53 2.84 1.08 9.44
C ILE A 53 2.52 0.21 8.23
N ILE A 54 1.94 0.78 7.19
CA ILE A 54 1.66 0.09 5.93
C ILE A 54 2.68 0.57 4.90
N THR A 55 3.40 -0.37 4.31
CA THR A 55 4.50 -0.07 3.38
C THR A 55 4.18 -0.54 1.97
N ASP A 56 4.31 0.36 1.01
CA ASP A 56 4.28 0.06 -0.42
C ASP A 56 5.25 1.01 -1.13
N PRO A 57 6.22 0.54 -1.92
CA PRO A 57 7.19 1.44 -2.56
C PRO A 57 6.56 2.43 -3.55
N MET A 58 5.38 2.11 -4.10
CA MET A 58 4.74 2.94 -5.12
C MET A 58 3.24 3.13 -4.84
N LEU A 59 2.83 4.36 -4.59
CA LEU A 59 1.42 4.75 -4.51
C LEU A 59 0.97 5.36 -5.85
N ALA A 60 0.58 4.51 -6.81
CA ALA A 60 0.12 4.98 -8.12
C ALA A 60 -1.33 5.50 -8.08
N THR A 61 -2.30 4.65 -7.81
CA THR A 61 -3.72 5.03 -7.66
C THR A 61 -4.19 5.14 -6.21
N GLY A 62 -3.44 4.58 -5.28
CA GLY A 62 -3.81 4.48 -3.86
C GLY A 62 -4.77 3.35 -3.52
N SER A 63 -5.43 2.74 -4.51
CA SER A 63 -6.46 1.73 -4.27
C SER A 63 -5.93 0.44 -3.62
N SER A 64 -4.73 -0.01 -3.93
CA SER A 64 -4.12 -1.18 -3.28
C SER A 64 -3.86 -0.93 -1.80
N MET A 65 -3.48 0.30 -1.45
CA MET A 65 -3.26 0.72 -0.07
C MET A 65 -4.58 0.76 0.72
N GLU A 66 -5.64 1.33 0.15
CA GLU A 66 -6.98 1.30 0.74
C GLU A 66 -7.42 -0.14 1.02
N LEU A 67 -7.19 -1.05 0.05
CA LEU A 67 -7.54 -2.46 0.19
C LEU A 67 -6.81 -3.16 1.32
N ALA A 68 -5.50 -2.93 1.40
CA ALA A 68 -4.68 -3.47 2.47
C ALA A 68 -5.19 -2.97 3.83
N TYR A 69 -5.53 -1.68 3.93
CA TYR A 69 -6.08 -1.09 5.14
C TYR A 69 -7.45 -1.70 5.50
N GLU A 70 -8.38 -1.80 4.55
CA GLU A 70 -9.71 -2.39 4.79
C GLU A 70 -9.60 -3.85 5.26
N ALA A 71 -8.67 -4.63 4.71
CA ALA A 71 -8.38 -5.96 5.19
C ALA A 71 -7.86 -5.96 6.64
N LEU A 72 -6.91 -5.08 6.94
CA LEU A 72 -6.29 -4.98 8.26
C LEU A 72 -7.27 -4.50 9.34
N ARG A 73 -8.26 -3.65 9.02
CA ARG A 73 -9.32 -3.21 9.94
C ARG A 73 -10.06 -4.38 10.59
N THR A 74 -10.17 -5.52 9.93
CA THR A 74 -10.80 -6.72 10.50
C THR A 74 -10.04 -7.26 11.71
N LYS A 75 -8.81 -6.82 11.94
CA LYS A 75 -7.93 -7.23 13.05
C LYS A 75 -7.93 -6.24 14.23
N GLY A 76 -8.70 -5.17 14.15
CA GLY A 76 -8.83 -4.17 15.19
C GLY A 76 -8.64 -2.74 14.68
N HIS A 77 -8.76 -1.77 15.59
CA HIS A 77 -8.62 -0.35 15.30
C HIS A 77 -7.26 0.15 15.78
N PRO A 78 -6.32 0.48 14.89
CA PRO A 78 -5.04 1.05 15.28
C PRO A 78 -5.22 2.42 15.92
N ALA A 79 -4.34 2.78 16.84
CA ALA A 79 -4.29 4.10 17.44
C ALA A 79 -3.77 5.16 16.45
N HIS A 80 -2.84 4.77 15.59
CA HIS A 80 -2.31 5.61 14.51
C HIS A 80 -1.88 4.77 13.31
N ILE A 81 -1.96 5.36 12.11
CA ILE A 81 -1.62 4.73 10.85
C ILE A 81 -0.55 5.55 10.14
N HIS A 82 0.57 4.94 9.83
CA HIS A 82 1.56 5.49 8.93
C HIS A 82 1.51 4.74 7.60
N VAL A 83 1.25 5.48 6.53
CA VAL A 83 1.41 4.99 5.16
C VAL A 83 2.77 5.44 4.68
N ALA A 84 3.65 4.52 4.35
CA ALA A 84 5.01 4.82 3.92
C ALA A 84 5.24 4.36 2.47
N SER A 85 5.69 5.28 1.62
CA SER A 85 6.00 5.01 0.23
C SER A 85 7.26 5.75 -0.22
N ILE A 86 7.94 5.24 -1.24
CA ILE A 86 9.09 5.93 -1.84
C ILE A 86 8.58 7.00 -2.79
N ILE A 87 7.65 6.64 -3.67
CA ILE A 87 7.10 7.53 -4.68
C ILE A 87 5.56 7.43 -4.70
N ALA A 88 4.90 8.56 -4.90
CA ALA A 88 3.44 8.63 -5.03
C ALA A 88 3.02 9.56 -6.16
N SER A 89 1.87 9.30 -6.76
CA SER A 89 1.18 10.29 -7.57
C SER A 89 0.36 11.25 -6.68
N LYS A 90 0.13 12.48 -7.14
CA LYS A 90 -0.81 13.41 -6.49
C LYS A 90 -2.19 12.78 -6.33
N GLN A 91 -2.67 12.09 -7.38
CA GLN A 91 -3.96 11.40 -7.37
C GLN A 91 -4.07 10.38 -6.24
N ALA A 92 -3.01 9.59 -5.99
CA ALA A 92 -3.00 8.59 -4.92
C ALA A 92 -3.08 9.24 -3.53
N ILE A 93 -2.36 10.35 -3.32
CA ILE A 93 -2.39 11.07 -2.05
C ILE A 93 -3.78 11.61 -1.77
N GLU A 94 -4.38 12.32 -2.74
CA GLU A 94 -5.74 12.84 -2.62
C GLU A 94 -6.79 11.74 -2.42
N TYR A 95 -6.59 10.60 -3.08
CA TYR A 95 -7.45 9.43 -2.91
C TYR A 95 -7.39 8.89 -1.48
N LEU A 96 -6.19 8.66 -0.96
CA LEU A 96 -6.00 8.12 0.39
C LEU A 96 -6.47 9.08 1.47
N GLN A 97 -6.29 10.40 1.31
CA GLN A 97 -6.80 11.40 2.22
C GLN A 97 -8.34 11.37 2.35
N ARG A 98 -9.05 10.98 1.29
CA ARG A 98 -10.51 10.81 1.33
C ARG A 98 -10.97 9.46 1.87
N LYS A 99 -10.12 8.43 1.80
CA LYS A 99 -10.48 7.04 2.08
C LYS A 99 -10.02 6.53 3.43
N MET A 100 -8.94 7.08 3.94
CA MET A 100 -8.40 6.69 5.23
C MET A 100 -8.85 7.65 6.34
N PRO A 101 -8.92 7.21 7.60
CA PRO A 101 -9.30 8.09 8.71
C PRO A 101 -8.27 9.21 8.88
N ASP A 102 -8.69 10.45 8.60
CA ASP A 102 -7.81 11.62 8.51
C ASP A 102 -7.16 11.98 9.85
N ASP A 103 -7.88 11.80 10.95
CA ASP A 103 -7.44 12.13 12.31
C ASP A 103 -6.30 11.26 12.85
N ILE A 104 -6.12 10.05 12.29
CA ILE A 104 -5.11 9.09 12.76
C ILE A 104 -4.14 8.63 11.66
N THR A 105 -4.20 9.21 10.46
CA THR A 105 -3.37 8.78 9.32
C THR A 105 -2.32 9.81 8.97
N THR A 106 -1.08 9.37 8.82
CA THR A 106 0.03 10.17 8.28
C THR A 106 0.61 9.46 7.06
N ILE A 107 0.74 10.20 5.95
CA ILE A 107 1.31 9.69 4.70
C ILE A 107 2.74 10.22 4.57
N TRP A 108 3.69 9.31 4.40
CA TRP A 108 5.11 9.58 4.21
C TRP A 108 5.52 9.16 2.81
N VAL A 109 6.02 10.11 2.03
CA VAL A 109 6.56 9.87 0.69
C VAL A 109 7.87 10.62 0.49
N ALA A 110 8.81 10.02 -0.22
CA ALA A 110 10.08 10.69 -0.54
C ALA A 110 9.91 11.64 -1.73
N ALA A 111 9.07 11.29 -2.71
CA ALA A 111 8.78 12.15 -3.86
C ALA A 111 7.32 11.97 -4.33
N VAL A 112 6.77 13.06 -4.88
CA VAL A 112 5.43 13.08 -5.46
C VAL A 112 5.54 13.53 -6.91
N ASP A 113 5.00 12.72 -7.82
CA ASP A 113 4.88 13.04 -9.24
C ASP A 113 3.44 13.36 -9.64
N ASP A 114 3.29 14.16 -10.69
CA ASP A 114 1.99 14.76 -11.02
C ASP A 114 1.07 13.81 -11.78
N GLU A 115 1.61 12.90 -12.58
CA GLU A 115 0.89 12.18 -13.62
C GLU A 115 0.95 10.66 -13.45
N LEU A 116 -0.08 10.01 -14.01
CA LEU A 116 -0.11 8.58 -14.29
C LEU A 116 -0.26 8.38 -15.80
N ASP A 117 0.42 7.39 -16.36
CA ASP A 117 0.22 6.98 -17.75
C ASP A 117 -1.04 6.09 -17.89
N ASP A 118 -1.32 5.66 -19.14
CA ASP A 118 -2.47 4.82 -19.48
C ASP A 118 -2.45 3.43 -18.80
N HIS A 119 -1.29 3.00 -18.31
CA HIS A 119 -1.11 1.76 -17.56
C HIS A 119 -1.14 1.98 -16.03
N SER A 120 -1.41 3.21 -15.59
CA SER A 120 -1.38 3.63 -14.18
C SER A 120 0.02 3.58 -13.57
N TYR A 121 1.07 3.79 -14.36
CA TYR A 121 2.41 4.02 -13.86
C TYR A 121 2.64 5.50 -13.57
N ILE A 122 3.40 5.77 -12.52
CA ILE A 122 3.76 7.13 -12.11
C ILE A 122 4.74 7.71 -13.12
N VAL A 123 4.49 8.95 -13.60
CA VAL A 123 5.33 9.65 -14.57
C VAL A 123 5.89 10.94 -13.95
N PRO A 124 7.21 11.14 -13.96
CA PRO A 124 8.26 10.32 -14.55
C PRO A 124 8.49 8.99 -13.83
N GLY A 125 8.24 8.90 -12.52
CA GLY A 125 8.28 7.66 -11.75
C GLY A 125 9.57 6.87 -11.85
N LEU A 126 9.43 5.55 -11.66
CA LEU A 126 10.53 4.58 -11.75
C LEU A 126 10.15 3.28 -12.51
N GLY A 127 9.03 3.28 -13.23
CA GLY A 127 8.45 2.10 -13.87
C GLY A 127 7.63 1.27 -12.90
N ASP A 128 7.78 -0.06 -12.92
CA ASP A 128 7.12 -0.99 -12.01
C ASP A 128 8.10 -1.54 -10.96
N ALA A 129 7.85 -1.22 -9.70
CA ALA A 129 8.73 -1.63 -8.60
C ALA A 129 8.77 -3.16 -8.42
N GLY A 130 7.70 -3.87 -8.78
CA GLY A 130 7.65 -5.33 -8.76
C GLY A 130 8.56 -5.94 -9.81
N ASP A 131 8.50 -5.42 -11.03
CA ASP A 131 9.33 -5.88 -12.15
C ASP A 131 10.81 -5.58 -11.89
N LEU A 132 11.11 -4.42 -11.30
CA LEU A 132 12.47 -4.07 -10.89
C LEU A 132 13.02 -4.97 -9.77
N SER A 133 12.15 -5.47 -8.89
CA SER A 133 12.54 -6.30 -7.76
C SER A 133 12.68 -7.79 -8.12
N TYR A 134 11.85 -8.30 -9.02
CA TYR A 134 11.69 -9.73 -9.27
C TYR A 134 11.72 -10.12 -10.75
N GLY A 135 11.77 -9.18 -11.68
CA GLY A 135 11.62 -9.40 -13.12
C GLY A 135 10.19 -9.22 -13.60
N GLU A 136 10.02 -9.22 -14.92
CA GLU A 136 8.73 -9.00 -15.56
C GLU A 136 7.72 -10.10 -15.21
N LYS A 137 6.46 -9.68 -15.12
CA LYS A 137 5.32 -10.60 -14.88
C LYS A 137 4.99 -11.35 -16.17
N GLU A 138 4.78 -12.65 -16.08
CA GLU A 138 4.27 -13.50 -17.18
C GLU A 138 2.75 -13.54 -17.21
#